data_64d5f1ec664acd518e4571a97bab0675
#
_entry.id   64d5f1ec664acd518e4571a97bab0675
#
_cell.length_a   1.000
_cell.length_b   1.000
_cell.length_c   1.000
_cell.angle_alpha   90.00
_cell.angle_beta   90.00
_cell.angle_gamma   90.00
#
_symmetry.space_group_name_H-M   'P 1'
#
loop_
_entity.id
_entity.type
_entity.pdbx_description
1 polymer ?
#
loop_
_entity_poly.entity_id
_entity_poly.type
_entity_poly.pdbx_seq_one_letter_code
_entity_poly.pdbx_strand_id
1 'polypeptide(L)'
;MKLNRKSIFLIITFAFSIVIVYKFALSTTISERTLYESLEKKSDLNTNNTRQALFLDKKIKILDSILLEHNIASGSVQNQILDILTNTSDSLNFNLLSFSEPHKATSEYGIITTYRFELEGQFTTLLKVLNYLETKYSIGSITHISFEKKKNYKTRDEQLQVSCFLEVQDF
;
A
#
# COMPACT_ATOMS: atom_id res chain seq x y z
N MET A 1 -20.07 -9.94 -80.68
CA MET A 1 -21.05 -9.00 -80.06
C MET A 1 -20.42 -7.62 -79.99
N LYS A 2 -20.87 -6.65 -80.82
CA LYS A 2 -20.37 -5.25 -80.71
C LYS A 2 -21.07 -4.57 -79.56
N LEU A 3 -20.37 -4.41 -78.42
CA LEU A 3 -20.92 -3.64 -77.32
C LEU A 3 -21.12 -2.19 -77.77
N ASN A 4 -22.38 -1.73 -77.73
CA ASN A 4 -22.74 -0.36 -78.05
C ASN A 4 -22.04 0.59 -77.06
N ARG A 5 -21.44 1.69 -77.53
CA ARG A 5 -20.75 2.68 -76.65
C ARG A 5 -21.63 3.14 -75.48
N LYS A 6 -22.93 3.17 -75.63
CA LYS A 6 -23.89 3.49 -74.55
C LYS A 6 -23.96 2.43 -73.49
N SER A 7 -23.85 1.14 -73.84
CA SER A 7 -23.85 0.03 -72.84
C SER A 7 -22.57 0.00 -72.04
N ILE A 8 -21.41 0.36 -72.61
CA ILE A 8 -20.12 0.46 -71.89
C ILE A 8 -20.19 1.59 -70.87
N PHE A 9 -20.75 2.74 -71.24
CA PHE A 9 -20.90 3.88 -70.34
C PHE A 9 -21.81 3.55 -69.15
N LEU A 10 -22.87 2.80 -69.37
CA LEU A 10 -23.80 2.36 -68.32
C LEU A 10 -23.15 1.37 -67.33
N ILE A 11 -22.30 0.45 -67.79
CA ILE A 11 -21.57 -0.48 -66.98
C ILE A 11 -20.52 0.26 -66.11
N ILE A 12 -19.85 1.27 -66.66
CA ILE A 12 -18.85 2.06 -65.90
C ILE A 12 -19.51 2.90 -64.83
N THR A 13 -20.67 3.57 -65.13
CA THR A 13 -21.40 4.32 -64.08
C THR A 13 -21.98 3.42 -62.97
N PHE A 14 -22.43 2.23 -63.34
CA PHE A 14 -22.90 1.26 -62.36
C PHE A 14 -21.77 0.75 -61.47
N ALA A 15 -20.62 0.42 -62.02
CA ALA A 15 -19.43 0.01 -61.25
C ALA A 15 -18.93 1.13 -60.31
N PHE A 16 -18.96 2.38 -60.78
CA PHE A 16 -18.58 3.54 -59.98
C PHE A 16 -19.56 3.79 -58.83
N SER A 17 -20.85 3.60 -59.04
CA SER A 17 -21.88 3.68 -57.99
C SER A 17 -21.65 2.64 -56.90
N ILE A 18 -21.32 1.40 -57.25
CA ILE A 18 -21.04 0.32 -56.26
C ILE A 18 -19.82 0.68 -55.43
N VAL A 19 -18.77 1.25 -56.02
CA VAL A 19 -17.55 1.65 -55.25
C VAL A 19 -17.85 2.77 -54.25
N ILE A 20 -18.69 3.74 -54.63
CA ILE A 20 -19.08 4.84 -53.72
C ILE A 20 -19.92 4.30 -52.56
N VAL A 21 -20.91 3.46 -52.82
CA VAL A 21 -21.73 2.84 -51.75
C VAL A 21 -20.88 2.00 -50.84
N TYR A 22 -19.98 1.19 -51.36
CA TYR A 22 -19.06 0.36 -50.58
C TYR A 22 -18.16 1.19 -49.66
N LYS A 23 -17.58 2.29 -50.19
CA LYS A 23 -16.69 3.17 -49.41
C LYS A 23 -17.44 3.94 -48.32
N PHE A 24 -18.66 4.42 -48.60
CA PHE A 24 -19.47 5.17 -47.65
C PHE A 24 -20.10 4.27 -46.56
N ALA A 25 -20.64 3.11 -46.93
CA ALA A 25 -21.30 2.21 -46.01
C ALA A 25 -20.32 1.53 -45.03
N LEU A 26 -19.11 1.16 -45.49
CA LEU A 26 -18.14 0.46 -44.65
C LEU A 26 -17.31 1.41 -43.77
N SER A 27 -17.00 2.64 -44.23
CA SER A 27 -16.18 3.55 -43.43
C SER A 27 -16.90 4.03 -42.16
N THR A 28 -18.21 4.24 -42.22
CA THR A 28 -19.01 4.70 -41.10
C THR A 28 -19.22 3.58 -40.06
N THR A 29 -19.44 2.33 -40.51
CA THR A 29 -19.68 1.19 -39.65
C THR A 29 -18.42 0.76 -38.89
N ILE A 30 -17.24 0.87 -39.47
CA ILE A 30 -15.96 0.49 -38.83
C ILE A 30 -15.56 1.52 -37.78
N SER A 31 -15.78 2.81 -38.02
CA SER A 31 -15.45 3.86 -37.04
C SER A 31 -16.34 3.80 -35.79
N GLU A 32 -17.60 3.46 -35.92
CA GLU A 32 -18.50 3.29 -34.77
C GLU A 32 -18.17 2.05 -33.94
N ARG A 33 -17.76 0.96 -34.59
CA ARG A 33 -17.39 -0.27 -33.90
C ARG A 33 -16.16 -0.10 -33.02
N THR A 34 -15.14 0.61 -33.50
CA THR A 34 -13.93 0.89 -32.68
C THR A 34 -14.23 1.82 -31.50
N LEU A 35 -15.20 2.72 -31.66
CA LEU A 35 -15.65 3.58 -30.55
C LEU A 35 -16.38 2.77 -29.47
N TYR A 36 -17.27 1.87 -29.86
CA TYR A 36 -17.96 0.97 -28.91
C TYR A 36 -17.00 0.07 -28.14
N GLU A 37 -16.03 -0.57 -28.80
CA GLU A 37 -15.02 -1.39 -28.15
C GLU A 37 -14.13 -0.59 -27.18
N SER A 38 -13.82 0.66 -27.49
CA SER A 38 -13.04 1.53 -26.62
C SER A 38 -13.83 2.02 -25.40
N LEU A 39 -15.13 2.24 -25.55
CA LEU A 39 -16.03 2.61 -24.45
C LEU A 39 -16.33 1.42 -23.54
N GLU A 40 -16.51 0.24 -24.10
CA GLU A 40 -16.71 -1.01 -23.32
C GLU A 40 -15.48 -1.32 -22.47
N LYS A 41 -14.28 -1.24 -23.03
CA LYS A 41 -13.02 -1.38 -22.27
C LYS A 41 -12.86 -0.33 -21.16
N LYS A 42 -13.23 0.91 -21.40
CA LYS A 42 -13.22 1.97 -20.37
C LYS A 42 -14.27 1.73 -19.29
N SER A 43 -15.42 1.21 -19.64
CA SER A 43 -16.48 0.86 -18.68
C SER A 43 -16.05 -0.29 -17.78
N ASP A 44 -15.42 -1.33 -18.33
CA ASP A 44 -14.92 -2.48 -17.56
C ASP A 44 -13.78 -2.09 -16.62
N LEU A 45 -12.87 -1.24 -17.05
CA LEU A 45 -11.80 -0.69 -16.20
C LEU A 45 -12.37 0.15 -15.06
N ASN A 46 -13.40 0.96 -15.33
CA ASN A 46 -14.02 1.81 -14.31
C ASN A 46 -14.82 0.98 -13.29
N THR A 47 -15.51 -0.07 -13.75
CA THR A 47 -16.26 -1.01 -12.88
C THR A 47 -15.31 -1.80 -11.97
N ASN A 48 -14.16 -2.24 -12.49
CA ASN A 48 -13.16 -2.94 -11.71
C ASN A 48 -12.51 -2.02 -10.66
N ASN A 49 -12.22 -0.77 -11.02
CA ASN A 49 -11.68 0.22 -10.08
C ASN A 49 -12.68 0.55 -8.96
N THR A 50 -13.96 0.67 -9.28
CA THR A 50 -15.02 0.91 -8.29
C THR A 50 -15.21 -0.30 -7.36
N ARG A 51 -15.14 -1.52 -7.88
CA ARG A 51 -15.20 -2.74 -7.06
C ARG A 51 -13.98 -2.86 -6.14
N GLN A 52 -12.79 -2.54 -6.63
CA GLN A 52 -11.57 -2.50 -5.82
C GLN A 52 -11.64 -1.43 -4.73
N ALA A 53 -12.16 -0.24 -5.03
CA ALA A 53 -12.36 0.82 -4.05
C ALA A 53 -13.35 0.39 -2.96
N LEU A 54 -14.48 -0.23 -3.31
CA LEU A 54 -15.45 -0.76 -2.35
C LEU A 54 -14.89 -1.91 -1.51
N PHE A 55 -14.04 -2.75 -2.10
CA PHE A 55 -13.36 -3.84 -1.37
C PHE A 55 -12.35 -3.28 -0.38
N LEU A 56 -11.57 -2.27 -0.77
CA LEU A 56 -10.63 -1.56 0.10
C LEU A 56 -11.36 -0.86 1.24
N ASP A 57 -12.46 -0.15 0.98
CA ASP A 57 -13.27 0.51 2.01
C ASP A 57 -13.84 -0.49 3.02
N LYS A 58 -14.35 -1.65 2.55
CA LYS A 58 -14.77 -2.74 3.45
C LYS A 58 -13.61 -3.28 4.28
N LYS A 59 -12.44 -3.45 3.67
CA LYS A 59 -11.27 -3.96 4.38
C LYS A 59 -10.77 -2.97 5.44
N ILE A 60 -10.79 -1.66 5.14
CA ILE A 60 -10.49 -0.61 6.10
C ILE A 60 -11.49 -0.66 7.27
N LYS A 61 -12.80 -0.70 7.02
CA LYS A 61 -13.83 -0.78 8.07
C LYS A 61 -13.70 -2.03 8.96
N ILE A 62 -13.34 -3.18 8.37
CA ILE A 62 -13.09 -4.40 9.16
C ILE A 62 -11.83 -4.24 10.01
N LEU A 63 -10.76 -3.67 9.46
CA LEU A 63 -9.54 -3.38 10.21
C LEU A 63 -9.81 -2.38 11.34
N ASP A 64 -10.55 -1.31 11.08
CA ASP A 64 -10.94 -0.33 12.11
C ASP A 64 -11.78 -0.97 13.21
N SER A 65 -12.71 -1.89 12.87
CA SER A 65 -13.50 -2.60 13.88
C SER A 65 -12.64 -3.53 14.74
N ILE A 66 -11.67 -4.22 14.14
CA ILE A 66 -10.71 -5.06 14.88
C ILE A 66 -9.82 -4.22 15.79
N LEU A 67 -9.35 -3.06 15.30
CA LEU A 67 -8.58 -2.10 16.09
C LEU A 67 -9.38 -1.57 17.28
N LEU A 68 -10.68 -1.28 17.09
CA LEU A 68 -11.59 -0.84 18.16
C LEU A 68 -11.87 -1.98 19.16
N GLU A 69 -12.07 -3.21 18.70
CA GLU A 69 -12.34 -4.38 19.54
C GLU A 69 -11.14 -4.73 20.43
N HIS A 70 -9.92 -4.55 19.91
CA HIS A 70 -8.69 -4.75 20.68
C HIS A 70 -8.27 -3.55 21.55
N ASN A 71 -9.14 -2.55 21.73
CA ASN A 71 -8.87 -1.37 22.56
C ASN A 71 -7.65 -0.53 22.12
N ILE A 72 -7.22 -0.70 20.88
CA ILE A 72 -6.06 0.00 20.31
C ILE A 72 -6.36 1.50 20.16
N ALA A 73 -7.64 1.86 20.02
CA ALA A 73 -8.07 3.25 19.89
C ALA A 73 -8.15 4.04 21.22
N SER A 74 -8.13 3.39 22.37
CA SER A 74 -8.27 4.06 23.68
C SER A 74 -7.03 3.96 24.60
N GLY A 75 -6.12 3.01 24.33
CA GLY A 75 -4.81 3.00 24.97
C GLY A 75 -3.81 3.71 24.09
N SER A 76 -3.04 4.66 24.61
CA SER A 76 -2.02 5.31 23.80
C SER A 76 -1.12 4.21 23.18
N VAL A 77 -0.75 4.33 21.92
CA VAL A 77 0.20 3.43 21.22
C VAL A 77 1.45 3.22 22.09
N GLN A 78 1.81 4.21 22.87
CA GLN A 78 2.85 4.15 23.89
C GLN A 78 2.66 2.99 24.88
N ASN A 79 1.45 2.85 25.43
CA ASN A 79 1.14 1.78 26.39
C ASN A 79 1.22 0.41 25.72
N GLN A 80 0.77 0.30 24.48
CA GLN A 80 0.87 -0.96 23.73
C GLN A 80 2.31 -1.38 23.48
N ILE A 81 3.18 -0.44 23.08
CA ILE A 81 4.60 -0.71 22.91
C ILE A 81 5.22 -1.16 24.24
N LEU A 82 4.90 -0.45 25.33
CA LEU A 82 5.38 -0.80 26.67
C LEU A 82 4.90 -2.17 27.12
N ASP A 83 3.62 -2.50 26.94
CA ASP A 83 3.05 -3.80 27.29
C ASP A 83 3.72 -4.94 26.51
N ILE A 84 3.93 -4.74 25.20
CA ILE A 84 4.61 -5.73 24.37
C ILE A 84 6.06 -5.93 24.81
N LEU A 85 6.79 -4.83 25.03
CA LEU A 85 8.19 -4.90 25.47
C LEU A 85 8.29 -5.57 26.84
N THR A 86 7.42 -5.20 27.81
CA THR A 86 7.43 -5.76 29.14
C THR A 86 7.04 -7.24 29.15
N ASN A 87 5.96 -7.62 28.47
CA ASN A 87 5.51 -9.01 28.40
C ASN A 87 6.48 -9.93 27.65
N THR A 88 7.28 -9.35 26.75
CA THR A 88 8.22 -10.12 25.94
C THR A 88 9.61 -10.16 26.57
N SER A 89 9.94 -9.23 27.49
CA SER A 89 11.24 -9.12 28.15
C SER A 89 11.62 -10.39 28.88
N ASP A 90 10.72 -10.95 29.68
CA ASP A 90 10.97 -12.17 30.46
C ASP A 90 11.13 -13.41 29.57
N SER A 91 10.34 -13.49 28.50
CA SER A 91 10.36 -14.64 27.58
C SER A 91 11.57 -14.67 26.66
N LEU A 92 12.07 -13.51 26.25
CA LEU A 92 13.21 -13.37 25.35
C LEU A 92 14.52 -12.98 26.03
N ASN A 93 14.51 -12.70 27.34
CA ASN A 93 15.71 -12.38 28.12
C ASN A 93 16.42 -11.10 27.66
N PHE A 94 15.71 -9.98 27.65
CA PHE A 94 16.23 -8.65 27.41
C PHE A 94 15.68 -7.66 28.46
N ASN A 95 16.33 -6.52 28.63
CA ASN A 95 15.91 -5.46 29.55
C ASN A 95 15.49 -4.22 28.77
N LEU A 96 14.38 -3.60 29.16
CA LEU A 96 14.02 -2.26 28.74
C LEU A 96 14.73 -1.24 29.63
N LEU A 97 15.67 -0.48 29.07
CA LEU A 97 16.45 0.50 29.82
C LEU A 97 15.76 1.86 29.92
N SER A 98 15.23 2.33 28.81
CA SER A 98 14.54 3.62 28.77
C SER A 98 13.42 3.61 27.73
N PHE A 99 12.39 4.39 28.00
CA PHE A 99 11.33 4.72 27.07
C PHE A 99 11.07 6.22 27.17
N SER A 100 11.33 6.95 26.11
CA SER A 100 11.21 8.41 26.10
C SER A 100 9.79 8.84 25.75
N GLU A 101 9.42 10.06 26.14
CA GLU A 101 8.17 10.67 25.70
C GLU A 101 8.12 10.73 24.16
N PRO A 102 6.96 10.44 23.56
CA PRO A 102 6.81 10.44 22.12
C PRO A 102 6.93 11.85 21.54
N HIS A 103 7.67 11.98 20.46
CA HIS A 103 7.78 13.21 19.70
C HIS A 103 6.74 13.22 18.58
N LYS A 104 5.91 14.28 18.53
CA LYS A 104 4.89 14.47 17.48
C LYS A 104 5.32 15.52 16.50
N ALA A 105 5.29 15.18 15.22
CA ALA A 105 5.53 16.09 14.11
C ALA A 105 4.33 16.11 13.16
N THR A 106 3.92 17.29 12.72
CA THR A 106 2.84 17.44 11.74
C THR A 106 3.45 17.45 10.33
N SER A 107 2.99 16.56 9.47
CA SER A 107 3.36 16.46 8.05
C SER A 107 2.16 16.82 7.18
N GLU A 108 2.37 17.03 5.88
CA GLU A 108 1.30 17.19 4.89
C GLU A 108 0.34 15.98 4.83
N TYR A 109 0.80 14.81 5.27
CA TYR A 109 0.08 13.53 5.19
C TYR A 109 -0.48 13.05 6.54
N GLY A 110 -0.46 13.90 7.58
CA GLY A 110 -0.98 13.55 8.92
C GLY A 110 0.02 13.83 10.04
N ILE A 111 -0.28 13.29 11.22
CA ILE A 111 0.57 13.42 12.39
C ILE A 111 1.49 12.21 12.47
N ILE A 112 2.80 12.44 12.51
CA ILE A 112 3.80 11.39 12.72
C ILE A 112 4.22 11.45 14.19
N THR A 113 4.07 10.32 14.89
CA THR A 113 4.48 10.17 16.29
C THR A 113 5.69 9.22 16.35
N THR A 114 6.82 9.72 16.83
CA THR A 114 8.07 8.95 16.97
C THR A 114 8.27 8.54 18.42
N TYR A 115 8.37 7.23 18.65
CA TYR A 115 8.68 6.62 19.95
C TYR A 115 10.14 6.20 19.99
N ARG A 116 10.86 6.61 21.04
CA ARG A 116 12.25 6.22 21.29
C ARG A 116 12.33 5.31 22.49
N PHE A 117 13.01 4.18 22.35
CA PHE A 117 13.28 3.26 23.44
C PHE A 117 14.68 2.65 23.31
N GLU A 118 15.21 2.21 24.47
CA GLU A 118 16.52 1.58 24.56
C GLU A 118 16.37 0.21 25.23
N LEU A 119 16.91 -0.82 24.57
CA LEU A 119 16.88 -2.20 25.05
C LEU A 119 18.32 -2.69 25.26
N GLU A 120 18.48 -3.61 26.23
CA GLU A 120 19.74 -4.27 26.53
C GLU A 120 19.57 -5.78 26.47
N GLY A 121 20.48 -6.47 25.80
CA GLY A 121 20.43 -7.92 25.70
C GLY A 121 21.38 -8.49 24.65
N GLN A 122 21.18 -9.76 24.32
CA GLN A 122 21.94 -10.40 23.25
C GLN A 122 21.49 -9.89 21.89
N PHE A 123 22.42 -9.77 20.93
CA PHE A 123 22.14 -9.26 19.57
C PHE A 123 20.98 -9.99 18.88
N THR A 124 20.99 -11.33 18.93
CA THR A 124 19.94 -12.15 18.30
C THR A 124 18.57 -11.95 18.95
N THR A 125 18.53 -11.74 20.26
CA THR A 125 17.31 -11.44 21.02
C THR A 125 16.77 -10.06 20.64
N LEU A 126 17.64 -9.05 20.63
CA LEU A 126 17.25 -7.68 20.28
C LEU A 126 16.70 -7.60 18.86
N LEU A 127 17.33 -8.28 17.90
CA LEU A 127 16.81 -8.37 16.52
C LEU A 127 15.43 -9.04 16.44
N LYS A 128 15.20 -10.11 17.23
CA LYS A 128 13.88 -10.78 17.28
C LYS A 128 12.81 -9.86 17.84
N VAL A 129 13.12 -9.09 18.89
CA VAL A 129 12.18 -8.14 19.48
C VAL A 129 11.81 -7.05 18.50
N LEU A 130 12.80 -6.46 17.83
CA LEU A 130 12.56 -5.42 16.81
C LEU A 130 11.72 -5.95 15.65
N ASN A 131 12.06 -7.14 15.15
CA ASN A 131 11.27 -7.79 14.09
C ASN A 131 9.84 -8.12 14.56
N TYR A 132 9.62 -8.49 15.81
CA TYR A 132 8.26 -8.72 16.35
C TYR A 132 7.45 -7.42 16.40
N LEU A 133 8.04 -6.30 16.80
CA LEU A 133 7.36 -5.01 16.82
C LEU A 133 6.90 -4.59 15.43
N GLU A 134 7.74 -4.78 14.42
CA GLU A 134 7.47 -4.36 13.05
C GLU A 134 6.52 -5.33 12.31
N THR A 135 6.76 -6.65 12.40
CA THR A 135 6.04 -7.63 11.58
C THR A 135 4.84 -8.24 12.27
N LYS A 136 4.98 -8.65 13.55
CA LYS A 136 3.92 -9.37 14.27
C LYS A 136 2.86 -8.44 14.83
N TYR A 137 3.27 -7.32 15.39
CA TYR A 137 2.35 -6.36 16.00
C TYR A 137 1.96 -5.23 15.07
N SER A 138 2.76 -4.98 14.03
CA SER A 138 2.47 -3.97 12.98
C SER A 138 2.06 -2.60 13.55
N ILE A 139 2.69 -2.20 14.67
CA ILE A 139 2.34 -0.95 15.38
C ILE A 139 2.85 0.27 14.62
N GLY A 140 3.99 0.14 13.94
CA GLY A 140 4.62 1.23 13.21
C GLY A 140 5.82 0.73 12.42
N SER A 141 6.59 1.66 11.87
CA SER A 141 7.81 1.40 11.10
C SER A 141 9.04 1.80 11.90
N ILE A 142 10.05 0.93 11.95
CA ILE A 142 11.32 1.26 12.57
C ILE A 142 12.16 2.08 11.61
N THR A 143 12.44 3.33 11.96
CA THR A 143 13.17 4.28 11.09
C THR A 143 14.65 4.36 11.41
N HIS A 144 15.01 4.09 12.66
CA HIS A 144 16.42 4.13 13.06
C HIS A 144 16.73 3.08 14.12
N ILE A 145 17.87 2.40 13.96
CA ILE A 145 18.42 1.44 14.92
C ILE A 145 19.90 1.73 15.10
N SER A 146 20.33 1.88 16.36
CA SER A 146 21.75 2.05 16.70
C SER A 146 22.13 1.02 17.77
N PHE A 147 23.15 0.21 17.50
CA PHE A 147 23.71 -0.75 18.43
C PHE A 147 25.01 -0.21 19.04
N GLU A 148 25.08 -0.19 20.37
CA GLU A 148 26.27 0.24 21.11
C GLU A 148 26.67 -0.80 22.15
N LYS A 149 27.96 -1.09 22.26
CA LYS A 149 28.49 -1.86 23.38
C LYS A 149 28.81 -0.90 24.53
N LYS A 150 28.13 -1.08 25.65
CA LYS A 150 28.43 -0.34 26.87
C LYS A 150 29.05 -1.24 27.91
N LYS A 151 30.12 -0.77 28.53
CA LYS A 151 30.80 -1.46 29.61
C LYS A 151 30.12 -1.10 30.93
N ASN A 152 29.62 -2.10 31.65
CA ASN A 152 29.12 -1.91 32.99
C ASN A 152 30.33 -1.79 33.95
N TYR A 153 30.55 -0.59 34.45
CA TYR A 153 31.70 -0.33 35.34
C TYR A 153 31.64 -1.09 36.70
N LYS A 154 30.45 -1.59 37.10
CA LYS A 154 30.26 -2.35 38.33
C LYS A 154 30.59 -3.84 38.16
N THR A 155 30.11 -4.46 37.09
CA THR A 155 30.31 -5.90 36.81
C THR A 155 31.49 -6.18 35.89
N ARG A 156 32.05 -5.15 35.20
CA ARG A 156 33.06 -5.24 34.16
C ARG A 156 32.62 -5.99 32.90
N ASP A 157 31.33 -6.34 32.79
CA ASP A 157 30.78 -7.01 31.64
C ASP A 157 30.44 -6.03 30.54
N GLU A 158 30.64 -6.43 29.30
CA GLU A 158 30.22 -5.68 28.12
C GLU A 158 28.80 -6.10 27.76
N GLN A 159 27.88 -5.14 27.76
CA GLN A 159 26.48 -5.34 27.40
C GLN A 159 26.16 -4.62 26.11
N LEU A 160 25.38 -5.29 25.25
CA LEU A 160 24.92 -4.69 24.00
C LEU A 160 23.62 -3.95 24.27
N GLN A 161 23.60 -2.69 23.91
CA GLN A 161 22.39 -1.84 23.97
C GLN A 161 21.97 -1.47 22.54
N VAL A 162 20.68 -1.38 22.32
CA VAL A 162 20.09 -0.89 21.08
C VAL A 162 19.19 0.30 21.39
N SER A 163 19.40 1.40 20.69
CA SER A 163 18.47 2.53 20.63
C SER A 163 17.65 2.42 19.37
N CYS A 164 16.33 2.45 19.52
CA CYS A 164 15.38 2.29 18.42
C CYS A 164 14.42 3.49 18.34
N PHE A 165 14.12 3.91 17.11
CA PHE A 165 13.08 4.89 16.81
C PHE A 165 11.99 4.20 15.99
N LEU A 166 10.78 4.21 16.52
CA LEU A 166 9.59 3.66 15.89
C LEU A 166 8.65 4.80 15.54
N GLU A 167 8.29 4.92 14.28
CA GLU A 167 7.33 5.90 13.79
C GLU A 167 5.96 5.29 13.56
N VAL A 168 4.96 5.98 14.06
CA VAL A 168 3.54 5.67 13.87
C VAL A 168 2.89 6.86 13.19
N GLN A 169 2.21 6.60 12.10
CA GLN A 169 1.48 7.61 11.35
C GLN A 169 0.00 7.51 11.67
N ASP A 170 -0.54 8.59 12.25
CA ASP A 170 -1.98 8.77 12.46
C ASP A 170 -2.56 9.53 11.27
N PHE A 171 -3.53 8.90 10.58
CA PHE A 171 -4.23 9.47 9.44
C PHE A 171 -5.49 10.24 9.85
#